data_8f3b481fa65781aa8636a291098afe95
#
_entry.id   8f3b481fa65781aa8636a291098afe95
#
_cell.length_a   1.000
_cell.length_b   1.000
_cell.length_c   1.000
_cell.angle_alpha   90.00
_cell.angle_beta   90.00
_cell.angle_gamma   90.00
#
_symmetry.space_group_name_H-M   'P 1'
#
loop_
_entity.id
_entity.type
_entity.pdbx_description
1 polymer ?
#
loop_
_entity_poly.entity_id
_entity_poly.type
_entity_poly.pdbx_seq_one_letter_code
_entity_poly.pdbx_strand_id
1 'polypeptide(L)'
;MPVEHLKSYWMKLTQIRRFGHVFVALICCCIPVAFASSAAAAHFSLPDWSELSPNNPPPARSYLAMTYDPVSGKIIAFGGFDSTGYLNDTWSFDGTGWAQISTQSAPPARAAAQMTYDSVTQKIVLFGGYDGTNYLGDTWLWDGSTLQWTQATPNNHPPAVTGPMLFPDTNGRADLFGGFDGQFYQLTMWQWDVSDWTQLFPSTVPSARSSAAVATDTSTGEVVMFGGLADVNPTNTWTYNGTTWTLQSPAVQPLLVYAASAAFDPGLQGVVLFGGGSGGVDQNTTWLWDQVGATWIHLSTAQSPPAREGAGMTYDTALQRVILFGGQDNNGYFNDTWELIPTSTPTPTPSPTATVTPTPTPSTTPAPRVTPRPRPTPHARPTPL
;
A
#
# COMPACT_ATOMS: atom_id res chain seq x y z
N MET A 1 -3.11 -29.20 11.87
CA MET A 1 -4.45 -29.09 12.46
C MET A 1 -5.22 -28.09 11.64
N PRO A 2 -6.46 -28.35 11.27
CA PRO A 2 -7.20 -27.41 10.44
C PRO A 2 -7.43 -26.08 11.19
N VAL A 3 -7.68 -25.02 10.46
CA VAL A 3 -7.98 -23.65 10.90
C VAL A 3 -8.99 -23.55 12.06
N GLU A 4 -9.77 -24.59 12.29
CA GLU A 4 -10.72 -24.72 13.39
C GLU A 4 -10.09 -24.65 14.79
N HIS A 5 -8.83 -25.00 14.98
CA HIS A 5 -8.18 -24.88 16.29
C HIS A 5 -7.82 -23.42 16.64
N LEU A 6 -7.65 -22.56 15.68
CA LEU A 6 -7.50 -21.12 15.90
C LEU A 6 -8.85 -20.50 16.33
N LYS A 7 -9.97 -21.00 15.85
CA LYS A 7 -11.32 -20.52 16.24
C LYS A 7 -11.75 -20.93 17.65
N SER A 8 -11.30 -22.07 18.17
CA SER A 8 -11.76 -22.61 19.47
C SER A 8 -11.14 -21.90 20.70
N TYR A 9 -10.03 -21.19 20.52
CA TYR A 9 -9.38 -20.45 21.60
C TYR A 9 -10.10 -19.12 21.95
N TRP A 10 -10.92 -18.58 21.04
CA TRP A 10 -11.57 -17.28 21.19
C TRP A 10 -12.95 -17.28 21.85
N MET A 11 -13.60 -18.45 22.00
CA MET A 11 -14.95 -18.53 22.59
C MET A 11 -15.00 -18.41 24.13
N LYS A 12 -13.90 -18.24 24.83
CA LYS A 12 -13.87 -18.22 26.31
C LYS A 12 -13.75 -16.85 26.97
N LEU A 13 -13.68 -15.74 26.25
CA LEU A 13 -13.42 -14.42 26.84
C LEU A 13 -14.54 -13.38 26.72
N THR A 14 -15.74 -13.73 26.30
CA THR A 14 -16.87 -12.79 26.25
C THR A 14 -17.84 -12.95 27.41
N GLN A 15 -17.40 -12.66 28.60
CA GLN A 15 -18.28 -12.18 29.68
C GLN A 15 -17.47 -11.25 30.58
N ILE A 16 -17.76 -9.93 30.51
CA ILE A 16 -17.81 -9.01 31.66
C ILE A 16 -17.99 -7.55 31.16
N ARG A 17 -19.16 -7.03 31.57
CA ARG A 17 -19.54 -5.68 31.97
C ARG A 17 -20.04 -4.64 30.97
N ARG A 18 -21.33 -4.48 31.04
CA ARG A 18 -22.08 -3.22 30.83
C ARG A 18 -21.93 -2.27 32.02
N PHE A 19 -21.75 -0.99 31.76
CA PHE A 19 -22.17 0.21 32.55
C PHE A 19 -21.66 1.43 31.74
N GLY A 20 -22.43 2.41 31.41
CA GLY A 20 -23.27 3.38 32.00
C GLY A 20 -23.07 4.69 31.22
N HIS A 21 -24.11 5.20 30.60
CA HIS A 21 -24.15 6.48 29.86
C HIS A 21 -24.18 7.68 30.81
N VAL A 22 -23.41 8.73 30.51
CA VAL A 22 -23.70 10.10 30.97
C VAL A 22 -23.53 11.04 29.77
N PHE A 23 -24.63 11.68 29.35
CA PHE A 23 -24.66 12.79 28.40
C PHE A 23 -24.38 14.10 29.13
N VAL A 24 -23.42 14.89 28.63
CA VAL A 24 -23.32 16.32 28.92
C VAL A 24 -23.42 17.11 27.62
N ALA A 25 -24.48 17.85 27.48
CA ALA A 25 -24.68 18.79 26.37
C ALA A 25 -24.07 20.15 26.73
N LEU A 26 -23.08 20.60 25.94
CA LEU A 26 -22.59 21.98 25.98
C LEU A 26 -23.13 22.73 24.76
N ILE A 27 -23.99 23.73 25.03
CA ILE A 27 -24.48 24.70 24.05
C ILE A 27 -23.39 25.78 23.88
N CYS A 28 -22.83 25.92 22.73
CA CYS A 28 -21.94 27.03 22.37
C CYS A 28 -22.60 27.86 21.26
N CYS A 29 -22.94 29.10 21.59
CA CYS A 29 -23.43 30.11 20.65
C CYS A 29 -22.31 30.55 19.72
N CYS A 30 -22.42 30.28 18.42
CA CYS A 30 -21.53 30.84 17.41
C CYS A 30 -22.25 31.89 16.56
N ILE A 31 -21.71 33.09 16.55
CA ILE A 31 -22.08 34.18 15.65
C ILE A 31 -21.49 33.87 14.27
N PRO A 32 -22.21 33.91 13.16
CA PRO A 32 -21.64 33.67 11.84
C PRO A 32 -20.99 34.94 11.32
N VAL A 33 -19.65 34.95 11.19
CA VAL A 33 -18.97 35.90 10.34
C VAL A 33 -18.86 35.27 8.95
N ALA A 34 -19.64 35.79 8.02
CA ALA A 34 -19.59 35.35 6.63
C ALA A 34 -18.36 35.95 5.94
N PHE A 35 -17.32 35.16 5.76
CA PHE A 35 -16.29 35.43 4.76
C PHE A 35 -16.66 34.69 3.48
N ALA A 36 -17.17 35.42 2.50
CA ALA A 36 -17.30 34.92 1.14
C ALA A 36 -15.91 34.89 0.49
N SER A 37 -15.21 33.78 0.59
CA SER A 37 -14.11 33.44 -0.29
C SER A 37 -14.60 32.35 -1.25
N SER A 38 -14.84 32.72 -2.51
CA SER A 38 -15.00 31.76 -3.60
C SER A 38 -13.63 31.15 -3.94
N ALA A 39 -13.08 30.36 -3.05
CA ALA A 39 -12.09 29.37 -3.43
C ALA A 39 -12.87 28.22 -4.08
N ALA A 40 -12.68 28.03 -5.39
CA ALA A 40 -13.08 26.79 -6.01
C ALA A 40 -12.45 25.66 -5.18
N ALA A 41 -13.29 24.91 -4.47
CA ALA A 41 -12.84 23.73 -3.74
C ALA A 41 -12.26 22.79 -4.80
N ALA A 42 -10.93 22.65 -4.79
CA ALA A 42 -10.30 21.56 -5.50
C ALA A 42 -10.95 20.28 -4.93
N HIS A 43 -11.74 19.60 -5.73
CA HIS A 43 -12.24 18.28 -5.40
C HIS A 43 -11.02 17.35 -5.41
N PHE A 44 -10.39 17.18 -4.26
CA PHE A 44 -9.49 16.05 -4.07
C PHE A 44 -10.36 14.81 -4.12
N SER A 45 -10.27 14.04 -5.19
CA SER A 45 -10.85 12.70 -5.19
C SER A 45 -10.05 11.88 -4.19
N LEU A 46 -10.71 11.24 -3.24
CA LEU A 46 -10.06 10.31 -2.32
C LEU A 46 -9.56 9.08 -3.10
N PRO A 47 -8.47 8.42 -2.64
CA PRO A 47 -8.05 7.16 -3.25
C PRO A 47 -9.20 6.16 -3.20
N ASP A 48 -9.35 5.37 -4.24
CA ASP A 48 -10.46 4.41 -4.36
C ASP A 48 -9.97 3.07 -4.89
N TRP A 49 -10.62 2.00 -4.47
CA TRP A 49 -10.34 0.68 -4.99
C TRP A 49 -11.10 0.44 -6.29
N SER A 50 -10.46 -0.26 -7.22
CA SER A 50 -11.05 -0.73 -8.46
C SER A 50 -10.76 -2.21 -8.64
N GLU A 51 -11.79 -3.01 -8.86
CA GLU A 51 -11.61 -4.41 -9.20
C GLU A 51 -11.11 -4.54 -10.63
N LEU A 52 -10.01 -5.27 -10.80
CA LEU A 52 -9.46 -5.62 -12.11
C LEU A 52 -10.10 -6.91 -12.63
N SER A 53 -10.15 -7.05 -13.94
CA SER A 53 -10.58 -8.29 -14.61
C SER A 53 -9.42 -8.89 -15.41
N PRO A 54 -8.36 -9.34 -14.74
CA PRO A 54 -7.18 -9.86 -15.41
C PRO A 54 -7.48 -11.20 -16.11
N ASN A 55 -6.78 -11.45 -17.20
CA ASN A 55 -6.81 -12.77 -17.83
C ASN A 55 -6.15 -13.81 -16.92
N ASN A 56 -6.72 -15.04 -16.90
CA ASN A 56 -6.18 -16.22 -16.20
C ASN A 56 -5.76 -15.99 -14.74
N PRO A 57 -6.64 -15.50 -13.86
CA PRO A 57 -6.28 -15.33 -12.45
C PRO A 57 -5.92 -16.69 -11.81
N PRO A 58 -5.00 -16.71 -10.83
CA PRO A 58 -4.76 -17.91 -10.04
C PRO A 58 -6.06 -18.42 -9.40
N PRO A 59 -6.19 -19.72 -9.10
CA PRO A 59 -7.28 -20.22 -8.27
C PRO A 59 -7.39 -19.48 -6.95
N ALA A 60 -8.62 -19.37 -6.43
CA ALA A 60 -8.91 -18.67 -5.18
C ALA A 60 -8.07 -19.22 -4.02
N ARG A 61 -7.39 -18.35 -3.29
CA ARG A 61 -6.44 -18.73 -2.23
C ARG A 61 -6.20 -17.64 -1.21
N SER A 62 -5.73 -18.01 -0.04
CA SER A 62 -5.32 -17.12 1.04
C SER A 62 -3.90 -17.43 1.52
N TYR A 63 -3.32 -16.52 2.33
CA TYR A 63 -2.01 -16.66 2.96
C TYR A 63 -0.89 -16.97 1.95
N LEU A 64 -1.02 -16.46 0.73
CA LEU A 64 0.03 -16.51 -0.29
C LEU A 64 1.13 -15.50 0.04
N ALA A 65 2.35 -15.77 -0.39
CA ALA A 65 3.41 -14.77 -0.42
C ALA A 65 3.34 -13.98 -1.74
N MET A 66 3.45 -12.64 -1.69
CA MET A 66 3.35 -11.78 -2.87
C MET A 66 4.26 -10.56 -2.74
N THR A 67 5.03 -10.25 -3.79
CA THR A 67 5.87 -9.05 -3.86
C THR A 67 6.13 -8.64 -5.31
N TYR A 68 6.52 -7.40 -5.53
CA TYR A 68 6.97 -6.91 -6.83
C TYR A 68 8.43 -7.31 -7.07
N ASP A 69 8.71 -7.78 -8.28
CA ASP A 69 10.05 -8.12 -8.77
C ASP A 69 10.53 -7.08 -9.78
N PRO A 70 11.41 -6.15 -9.41
CA PRO A 70 11.93 -5.13 -10.32
C PRO A 70 12.74 -5.68 -11.50
N VAL A 71 13.30 -6.90 -11.37
CA VAL A 71 14.11 -7.53 -12.43
C VAL A 71 13.23 -7.98 -13.59
N SER A 72 12.10 -8.64 -13.30
CA SER A 72 11.14 -9.04 -14.33
C SER A 72 10.11 -7.95 -14.64
N GLY A 73 9.98 -6.91 -13.80
CA GLY A 73 8.95 -5.88 -13.90
C GLY A 73 7.54 -6.40 -13.62
N LYS A 74 7.40 -7.44 -12.80
CA LYS A 74 6.14 -8.13 -12.52
C LYS A 74 5.93 -8.35 -11.03
N ILE A 75 4.67 -8.51 -10.62
CA ILE A 75 4.36 -9.06 -9.31
C ILE A 75 4.52 -10.57 -9.37
N ILE A 76 5.18 -11.15 -8.37
CA ILE A 76 5.32 -12.59 -8.18
C ILE A 76 4.44 -12.99 -6.98
N ALA A 77 3.67 -14.06 -7.15
CA ALA A 77 2.86 -14.70 -6.11
C ALA A 77 3.23 -16.18 -6.00
N PHE A 78 3.34 -16.67 -4.77
CA PHE A 78 3.73 -18.05 -4.49
C PHE A 78 2.85 -18.69 -3.42
N GLY A 79 2.41 -19.92 -3.67
CA GLY A 79 1.79 -20.80 -2.69
C GLY A 79 0.47 -20.30 -2.13
N GLY A 80 0.32 -20.43 -0.83
CA GLY A 80 -0.93 -20.14 -0.12
C GLY A 80 -1.72 -21.39 0.21
N PHE A 81 -2.99 -21.21 0.55
CA PHE A 81 -3.90 -22.26 0.97
C PHE A 81 -5.27 -22.06 0.31
N ASP A 82 -5.87 -23.15 -0.14
CA ASP A 82 -7.23 -23.18 -0.69
C ASP A 82 -8.03 -24.40 -0.19
N SER A 83 -9.17 -24.68 -0.80
CA SER A 83 -10.01 -25.83 -0.45
C SER A 83 -9.35 -27.19 -0.73
N THR A 84 -8.29 -27.23 -1.52
CA THR A 84 -7.54 -28.45 -1.84
C THR A 84 -6.34 -28.68 -0.93
N GLY A 85 -5.89 -27.63 -0.22
CA GLY A 85 -4.79 -27.67 0.72
C GLY A 85 -3.71 -26.61 0.46
N TYR A 86 -2.47 -26.92 0.83
CA TYR A 86 -1.31 -26.04 0.65
C TYR A 86 -0.81 -26.08 -0.79
N LEU A 87 -0.41 -24.93 -1.30
CA LEU A 87 -0.04 -24.72 -2.69
C LEU A 87 1.46 -24.44 -2.84
N ASN A 88 2.03 -24.79 -4.02
CA ASN A 88 3.45 -24.56 -4.36
C ASN A 88 3.65 -23.97 -5.77
N ASP A 89 2.58 -23.49 -6.37
CA ASP A 89 2.63 -22.87 -7.68
C ASP A 89 3.13 -21.43 -7.59
N THR A 90 3.81 -21.01 -8.66
CA THR A 90 4.33 -19.64 -8.83
C THR A 90 3.56 -18.96 -9.93
N TRP A 91 3.13 -17.73 -9.69
CA TRP A 91 2.38 -16.90 -10.63
C TRP A 91 3.04 -15.55 -10.79
N SER A 92 2.89 -14.96 -11.97
CA SER A 92 3.27 -13.57 -12.22
C SER A 92 2.10 -12.77 -12.74
N PHE A 93 2.03 -11.50 -12.33
CA PHE A 93 1.07 -10.51 -12.83
C PHE A 93 1.83 -9.37 -13.52
N ASP A 94 1.39 -9.01 -14.75
CA ASP A 94 2.03 -7.99 -15.59
C ASP A 94 1.18 -6.72 -15.77
N GLY A 95 0.17 -6.54 -14.92
CA GLY A 95 -0.77 -5.43 -15.01
C GLY A 95 -1.99 -5.71 -15.90
N THR A 96 -1.96 -6.74 -16.74
CA THR A 96 -3.07 -7.10 -17.65
C THR A 96 -3.60 -8.50 -17.41
N GLY A 97 -2.75 -9.40 -16.93
CA GLY A 97 -3.12 -10.78 -16.68
C GLY A 97 -2.15 -11.52 -15.77
N TRP A 98 -2.61 -12.64 -15.28
CA TRP A 98 -1.83 -13.59 -14.51
C TRP A 98 -1.31 -14.71 -15.41
N ALA A 99 -0.10 -15.16 -15.16
CA ALA A 99 0.49 -16.31 -15.81
C ALA A 99 1.14 -17.23 -14.78
N GLN A 100 0.79 -18.52 -14.82
CA GLN A 100 1.49 -19.52 -14.05
C GLN A 100 2.88 -19.76 -14.62
N ILE A 101 3.89 -19.77 -13.76
CA ILE A 101 5.29 -19.98 -14.16
C ILE A 101 5.68 -21.41 -13.85
N SER A 102 6.15 -22.12 -14.86
CA SER A 102 6.73 -23.47 -14.71
C SER A 102 8.18 -23.35 -14.30
N THR A 103 8.52 -23.84 -13.11
CA THR A 103 9.88 -23.82 -12.58
C THR A 103 10.46 -25.25 -12.53
N GLN A 104 11.77 -25.39 -12.67
CA GLN A 104 12.44 -26.68 -12.55
C GLN A 104 12.50 -27.16 -11.10
N SER A 105 12.56 -26.23 -10.17
CA SER A 105 12.52 -26.43 -8.73
C SER A 105 11.60 -25.39 -8.13
N ALA A 106 10.86 -25.75 -7.08
CA ALA A 106 10.00 -24.82 -6.36
C ALA A 106 10.06 -25.11 -4.86
N PRO A 107 9.82 -24.11 -4.00
CA PRO A 107 9.61 -24.37 -2.58
C PRO A 107 8.47 -25.40 -2.37
N PRO A 108 8.55 -26.27 -1.36
CA PRO A 108 7.42 -27.12 -0.99
C PRO A 108 6.14 -26.32 -0.73
N ALA A 109 5.00 -26.98 -0.92
CA ALA A 109 3.68 -26.38 -0.72
C ALA A 109 3.54 -25.81 0.70
N ARG A 110 3.11 -24.55 0.79
CA ARG A 110 3.06 -23.81 2.05
C ARG A 110 2.11 -22.62 2.02
N ALA A 111 1.61 -22.25 3.19
CA ALA A 111 0.89 -21.01 3.43
C ALA A 111 1.59 -20.18 4.50
N ALA A 112 1.27 -18.87 4.55
CA ALA A 112 1.81 -17.92 5.51
C ALA A 112 3.35 -17.88 5.56
N ALA A 113 4.01 -18.21 4.44
CA ALA A 113 5.37 -17.77 4.16
C ALA A 113 5.34 -16.29 3.77
N GLN A 114 6.48 -15.63 3.91
CA GLN A 114 6.63 -14.25 3.43
C GLN A 114 7.76 -14.15 2.42
N MET A 115 7.64 -13.20 1.51
CA MET A 115 8.70 -12.90 0.57
C MET A 115 8.87 -11.40 0.35
N THR A 116 10.11 -10.99 0.10
CA THR A 116 10.46 -9.62 -0.20
C THR A 116 11.59 -9.56 -1.22
N TYR A 117 11.66 -8.47 -1.97
CA TYR A 117 12.78 -8.24 -2.88
C TYR A 117 13.97 -7.69 -2.10
N ASP A 118 15.11 -8.36 -2.25
CA ASP A 118 16.42 -7.94 -1.75
C ASP A 118 17.18 -7.27 -2.89
N SER A 119 17.39 -5.96 -2.79
CA SER A 119 18.02 -5.17 -3.85
C SER A 119 19.53 -5.38 -3.94
N VAL A 120 20.14 -5.89 -2.87
CA VAL A 120 21.59 -6.19 -2.84
C VAL A 120 21.90 -7.43 -3.66
N THR A 121 21.09 -8.47 -3.52
CA THR A 121 21.23 -9.72 -4.30
C THR A 121 20.45 -9.69 -5.60
N GLN A 122 19.56 -8.73 -5.80
CA GLN A 122 18.61 -8.64 -6.91
C GLN A 122 17.74 -9.90 -7.04
N LYS A 123 17.33 -10.46 -5.91
CA LYS A 123 16.47 -11.64 -5.83
C LYS A 123 15.33 -11.43 -4.85
N ILE A 124 14.25 -12.16 -5.04
CA ILE A 124 13.23 -12.27 -4.00
C ILE A 124 13.67 -13.35 -3.02
N VAL A 125 13.67 -13.02 -1.74
CA VAL A 125 13.89 -13.96 -0.63
C VAL A 125 12.54 -14.40 -0.11
N LEU A 126 12.30 -15.71 -0.04
CA LEU A 126 11.13 -16.33 0.59
C LEU A 126 11.59 -17.12 1.81
N PHE A 127 10.89 -16.99 2.91
CA PHE A 127 11.19 -17.69 4.17
C PHE A 127 9.93 -18.15 4.89
N GLY A 128 10.02 -19.33 5.51
CA GLY A 128 9.06 -19.82 6.47
C GLY A 128 7.77 -20.37 5.89
N GLY A 129 6.72 -20.31 6.68
CA GLY A 129 5.39 -20.83 6.36
C GLY A 129 5.07 -22.14 7.06
N TYR A 130 3.93 -22.72 6.71
CA TYR A 130 3.42 -23.98 7.25
C TYR A 130 2.89 -24.87 6.12
N ASP A 131 3.23 -26.16 6.13
CA ASP A 131 2.87 -27.13 5.08
C ASP A 131 1.67 -28.05 5.43
N GLY A 132 1.06 -27.81 6.59
CA GLY A 132 -0.01 -28.64 7.14
C GLY A 132 0.47 -29.62 8.22
N THR A 133 1.78 -29.78 8.34
CA THR A 133 2.41 -30.69 9.32
C THR A 133 3.55 -30.00 10.05
N ASN A 134 4.41 -29.27 9.30
CA ASN A 134 5.64 -28.67 9.81
C ASN A 134 5.63 -27.16 9.63
N TYR A 135 6.21 -26.46 10.61
CA TYR A 135 6.68 -25.09 10.45
C TYR A 135 7.98 -25.13 9.66
N LEU A 136 8.13 -24.23 8.68
CA LEU A 136 9.24 -24.26 7.75
C LEU A 136 10.27 -23.20 8.10
N GLY A 137 11.55 -23.51 7.90
CA GLY A 137 12.67 -22.63 8.18
C GLY A 137 13.67 -22.58 7.03
N ASP A 138 13.26 -23.04 5.85
CA ASP A 138 14.07 -23.00 4.64
C ASP A 138 13.98 -21.63 3.96
N THR A 139 15.06 -21.26 3.29
CA THR A 139 15.20 -20.03 2.51
C THR A 139 15.24 -20.36 1.03
N TRP A 140 14.44 -19.65 0.24
CA TRP A 140 14.39 -19.79 -1.21
C TRP A 140 14.59 -18.44 -1.87
N LEU A 141 15.31 -18.47 -3.00
CA LEU A 141 15.66 -17.30 -3.77
C LEU A 141 15.01 -17.40 -5.15
N TRP A 142 14.22 -16.39 -5.50
CA TRP A 142 13.67 -16.23 -6.84
C TRP A 142 14.57 -15.33 -7.68
N ASP A 143 14.90 -15.79 -8.85
CA ASP A 143 15.65 -15.02 -9.85
C ASP A 143 14.72 -14.58 -10.98
N GLY A 144 14.38 -13.29 -11.01
CA GLY A 144 13.48 -12.71 -12.00
C GLY A 144 14.01 -12.71 -13.43
N SER A 145 15.34 -12.87 -13.61
CA SER A 145 15.95 -12.95 -14.94
C SER A 145 15.82 -14.34 -15.58
N THR A 146 15.82 -15.39 -14.75
CA THR A 146 15.71 -16.79 -15.19
C THR A 146 14.33 -17.39 -14.93
N LEU A 147 13.53 -16.73 -14.11
CA LEU A 147 12.23 -17.19 -13.62
C LEU A 147 12.32 -18.55 -12.91
N GLN A 148 13.34 -18.71 -12.05
CA GLN A 148 13.60 -19.95 -11.33
C GLN A 148 13.80 -19.73 -9.84
N TRP A 149 13.34 -20.71 -9.05
CA TRP A 149 13.64 -20.81 -7.63
C TRP A 149 14.94 -21.60 -7.39
N THR A 150 15.71 -21.16 -6.41
CA THR A 150 16.87 -21.88 -5.89
C THR A 150 16.78 -21.93 -4.37
N GLN A 151 16.90 -23.12 -3.79
CA GLN A 151 17.00 -23.26 -2.34
C GLN A 151 18.38 -22.80 -1.87
N ALA A 152 18.40 -21.87 -0.92
CA ALA A 152 19.64 -21.48 -0.25
C ALA A 152 19.98 -22.50 0.85
N THR A 153 21.26 -22.61 1.17
CA THR A 153 21.78 -23.49 2.23
C THR A 153 22.63 -22.68 3.22
N PRO A 154 22.00 -21.75 3.95
CA PRO A 154 22.72 -20.91 4.92
C PRO A 154 23.26 -21.74 6.08
N ASN A 155 24.39 -21.34 6.68
CA ASN A 155 24.93 -21.96 7.88
C ASN A 155 24.14 -21.55 9.12
N ASN A 156 23.69 -20.30 9.16
CA ASN A 156 22.83 -19.74 10.21
C ASN A 156 21.47 -19.45 9.61
N HIS A 157 20.40 -19.68 10.37
CA HIS A 157 19.05 -19.43 9.91
C HIS A 157 18.12 -19.05 11.06
N PRO A 158 17.04 -18.28 10.79
CA PRO A 158 15.98 -18.07 11.75
C PRO A 158 15.31 -19.38 12.16
N PRO A 159 14.59 -19.43 13.30
CA PRO A 159 13.73 -20.56 13.65
C PRO A 159 12.71 -20.84 12.53
N ALA A 160 12.30 -22.11 12.42
CA ALA A 160 11.19 -22.48 11.54
C ALA A 160 9.89 -21.87 12.07
N VAL A 161 9.20 -21.05 11.26
CA VAL A 161 8.04 -20.26 11.69
C VAL A 161 7.03 -20.07 10.58
N THR A 162 5.77 -19.88 10.98
CA THR A 162 4.70 -19.37 10.12
C THR A 162 4.41 -17.90 10.43
N GLY A 163 3.97 -17.15 9.42
CA GLY A 163 3.60 -15.74 9.55
C GLY A 163 4.74 -14.84 10.06
N PRO A 164 6.02 -15.04 9.64
CA PRO A 164 7.05 -14.06 9.93
C PRO A 164 6.75 -12.74 9.23
N MET A 165 7.32 -11.65 9.69
CA MET A 165 7.34 -10.38 8.98
C MET A 165 8.67 -10.28 8.23
N LEU A 166 8.63 -10.33 6.89
CA LEU A 166 9.79 -10.21 6.02
C LEU A 166 9.64 -8.94 5.17
N PHE A 167 10.64 -8.07 5.22
CA PHE A 167 10.58 -6.73 4.63
C PHE A 167 11.97 -6.26 4.21
N PRO A 168 12.12 -5.36 3.23
CA PRO A 168 13.39 -4.76 2.93
C PRO A 168 13.75 -3.72 4.01
N ASP A 169 15.01 -3.72 4.47
CA ASP A 169 15.54 -2.70 5.37
C ASP A 169 15.89 -1.40 4.62
N THR A 170 16.46 -0.43 5.32
CA THR A 170 16.91 0.86 4.76
C THR A 170 17.99 0.74 3.68
N ASN A 171 18.68 -0.38 3.61
CA ASN A 171 19.75 -0.68 2.63
C ASN A 171 19.25 -1.61 1.52
N GLY A 172 17.98 -1.99 1.55
CA GLY A 172 17.35 -2.89 0.60
C GLY A 172 17.67 -4.37 0.80
N ARG A 173 18.14 -4.77 1.99
CA ARG A 173 18.33 -6.18 2.38
C ARG A 173 17.06 -6.73 3.00
N ALA A 174 16.84 -8.04 2.86
CA ALA A 174 15.72 -8.70 3.49
C ALA A 174 15.93 -8.88 4.99
N ASP A 175 15.15 -8.18 5.81
CA ASP A 175 15.07 -8.33 7.25
C ASP A 175 13.84 -9.15 7.63
N LEU A 176 13.97 -10.00 8.65
CA LEU A 176 12.92 -10.84 9.18
C LEU A 176 12.72 -10.57 10.67
N PHE A 177 11.49 -10.44 11.10
CA PHE A 177 11.10 -10.33 12.50
C PHE A 177 9.98 -11.31 12.84
N GLY A 178 10.07 -11.99 14.00
CA GLY A 178 8.97 -12.71 14.60
C GLY A 178 8.56 -14.01 13.89
N GLY A 179 7.26 -14.29 13.92
CA GLY A 179 6.65 -15.54 13.46
C GLY A 179 6.22 -16.44 14.64
N PHE A 180 5.57 -17.56 14.33
CA PHE A 180 5.12 -18.56 15.30
C PHE A 180 5.69 -19.94 14.95
N ASP A 181 6.34 -20.60 15.92
CA ASP A 181 7.03 -21.88 15.72
C ASP A 181 6.17 -23.12 16.08
N GLY A 182 4.91 -22.89 16.43
CA GLY A 182 3.99 -23.91 16.89
C GLY A 182 3.84 -23.98 18.40
N GLN A 183 4.73 -23.35 19.14
CA GLN A 183 4.69 -23.27 20.59
C GLN A 183 4.77 -21.82 21.10
N PHE A 184 5.64 -21.00 20.49
CA PHE A 184 5.90 -19.63 20.92
C PHE A 184 5.90 -18.66 19.75
N TYR A 185 5.40 -17.46 20.00
CA TYR A 185 5.66 -16.32 19.11
C TYR A 185 7.11 -15.87 19.30
N GLN A 186 7.77 -15.61 18.17
CA GLN A 186 9.17 -15.21 18.14
C GLN A 186 9.31 -13.68 18.26
N LEU A 187 10.44 -13.25 18.86
CA LEU A 187 10.83 -11.83 18.94
C LEU A 187 12.22 -11.59 18.35
N THR A 188 12.80 -12.61 17.74
CA THR A 188 14.13 -12.52 17.12
C THR A 188 14.05 -11.78 15.80
N MET A 189 15.13 -11.06 15.48
CA MET A 189 15.30 -10.36 14.23
C MET A 189 16.52 -10.89 13.50
N TRP A 190 16.41 -11.01 12.19
CA TRP A 190 17.44 -11.57 11.32
C TRP A 190 17.54 -10.76 10.04
N GLN A 191 18.74 -10.71 9.45
CA GLN A 191 19.00 -10.10 8.15
C GLN A 191 19.61 -11.12 7.21
N TRP A 192 19.11 -11.17 6.00
CA TRP A 192 19.71 -11.96 4.92
C TRP A 192 20.93 -11.24 4.37
N ASP A 193 22.09 -11.90 4.38
CA ASP A 193 23.34 -11.36 3.84
C ASP A 193 23.86 -12.25 2.73
N VAL A 194 23.33 -12.05 1.51
CA VAL A 194 23.72 -12.71 0.26
C VAL A 194 23.58 -14.23 0.25
N SER A 195 24.06 -14.92 1.30
CA SER A 195 24.09 -16.39 1.38
C SER A 195 23.83 -16.95 2.77
N ASP A 196 23.76 -16.10 3.78
CA ASP A 196 23.58 -16.53 5.17
C ASP A 196 22.66 -15.57 5.94
N TRP A 197 22.11 -16.02 7.04
CA TRP A 197 21.34 -15.18 7.94
C TRP A 197 22.21 -14.71 9.11
N THR A 198 22.11 -13.42 9.40
CA THR A 198 22.75 -12.82 10.58
C THR A 198 21.68 -12.37 11.56
N GLN A 199 21.76 -12.86 12.79
CA GLN A 199 20.83 -12.41 13.83
C GLN A 199 21.16 -10.97 14.23
N LEU A 200 20.13 -10.11 14.27
CA LEU A 200 20.23 -8.73 14.70
C LEU A 200 19.77 -8.59 16.16
N PHE A 201 20.37 -7.62 16.87
CA PHE A 201 20.06 -7.33 18.28
C PHE A 201 19.73 -5.85 18.47
N PRO A 202 18.60 -5.36 17.94
CA PRO A 202 18.18 -3.98 18.18
C PRO A 202 18.01 -3.73 19.69
N SER A 203 18.29 -2.51 20.15
CA SER A 203 18.17 -2.13 21.56
C SER A 203 16.71 -2.17 22.07
N THR A 204 15.76 -2.01 21.17
CA THR A 204 14.32 -2.11 21.42
C THR A 204 13.72 -2.98 20.34
N VAL A 205 12.83 -3.88 20.71
CA VAL A 205 12.07 -4.75 19.77
C VAL A 205 10.61 -4.77 20.17
N PRO A 206 9.70 -4.95 19.18
CA PRO A 206 8.29 -5.21 19.45
C PRO A 206 8.10 -6.49 20.28
N SER A 207 6.95 -6.65 20.93
CA SER A 207 6.60 -7.93 21.55
C SER A 207 6.56 -9.04 20.51
N ALA A 208 6.86 -10.27 20.94
CA ALA A 208 6.80 -11.48 20.14
C ALA A 208 5.44 -11.62 19.44
N ARG A 209 5.44 -11.81 18.12
CA ARG A 209 4.21 -11.86 17.31
C ARG A 209 4.41 -12.54 15.97
N SER A 210 3.29 -12.91 15.34
CA SER A 210 3.22 -13.38 13.95
C SER A 210 2.14 -12.64 13.17
N SER A 211 2.17 -12.75 11.85
CA SER A 211 1.12 -12.26 10.94
C SER A 211 0.73 -10.80 11.18
N ALA A 212 1.70 -9.95 11.58
CA ALA A 212 1.52 -8.51 11.57
C ALA A 212 1.63 -7.98 10.14
N ALA A 213 0.92 -6.90 9.86
CA ALA A 213 1.08 -6.16 8.61
C ALA A 213 2.41 -5.38 8.67
N VAL A 214 3.21 -5.46 7.62
CA VAL A 214 4.49 -4.76 7.54
C VAL A 214 4.73 -4.24 6.13
N ALA A 215 5.25 -3.02 6.03
CA ALA A 215 5.74 -2.46 4.78
C ALA A 215 6.86 -1.45 5.05
N THR A 216 7.76 -1.31 4.08
CA THR A 216 8.84 -0.32 4.13
C THR A 216 8.47 0.89 3.29
N ASP A 217 8.49 2.07 3.89
CA ASP A 217 8.48 3.33 3.16
C ASP A 217 9.77 3.46 2.38
N THR A 218 9.72 3.24 1.08
CA THR A 218 10.89 3.26 0.21
C THR A 218 11.50 4.65 0.01
N SER A 219 10.81 5.70 0.42
CA SER A 219 11.31 7.08 0.34
C SER A 219 12.21 7.44 1.52
N THR A 220 11.95 6.89 2.69
CA THR A 220 12.71 7.12 3.93
C THR A 220 13.52 5.90 4.36
N GLY A 221 13.16 4.70 3.90
CA GLY A 221 13.67 3.42 4.36
C GLY A 221 13.09 2.99 5.71
N GLU A 222 12.14 3.73 6.28
CA GLU A 222 11.52 3.35 7.54
C GLU A 222 10.47 2.26 7.34
N VAL A 223 10.52 1.24 8.20
CA VAL A 223 9.55 0.14 8.19
C VAL A 223 8.41 0.46 9.14
N VAL A 224 7.18 0.23 8.71
CA VAL A 224 5.97 0.36 9.53
C VAL A 224 5.38 -1.02 9.76
N MET A 225 5.13 -1.38 11.01
CA MET A 225 4.48 -2.64 11.40
C MET A 225 3.27 -2.37 12.28
N PHE A 226 2.16 -3.05 12.01
CA PHE A 226 0.93 -2.92 12.76
C PHE A 226 0.29 -4.29 13.08
N GLY A 227 -0.21 -4.44 14.32
CA GLY A 227 -1.06 -5.55 14.73
C GLY A 227 -0.33 -6.90 14.85
N GLY A 228 -1.00 -7.93 14.39
CA GLY A 228 -0.53 -9.32 14.42
C GLY A 228 -1.18 -10.18 15.49
N LEU A 229 -0.72 -11.42 15.60
CA LEU A 229 -1.08 -12.39 16.64
C LEU A 229 0.04 -12.50 17.67
N ALA A 230 -0.31 -12.55 18.93
CA ALA A 230 0.60 -12.74 20.06
C ALA A 230 -0.17 -13.28 21.28
N ASP A 231 0.53 -13.62 22.37
CA ASP A 231 -0.12 -14.04 23.62
C ASP A 231 -1.04 -12.94 24.18
N VAL A 232 -0.63 -11.68 24.01
CA VAL A 232 -1.46 -10.49 24.23
C VAL A 232 -1.50 -9.74 22.90
N ASN A 233 -2.63 -9.79 22.24
CA ASN A 233 -2.77 -9.26 20.88
C ASN A 233 -2.44 -7.78 20.80
N PRO A 234 -1.43 -7.42 20.02
CA PRO A 234 -0.97 -6.06 19.94
C PRO A 234 -1.86 -5.21 19.01
N THR A 235 -2.27 -4.04 19.50
CA THR A 235 -2.97 -3.01 18.73
C THR A 235 -2.04 -1.86 18.35
N ASN A 236 -0.73 -2.07 18.45
CA ASN A 236 0.24 -0.98 18.40
C ASN A 236 0.93 -0.90 17.04
N THR A 237 1.36 0.30 16.71
CA THR A 237 2.20 0.61 15.57
C THR A 237 3.64 0.72 16.01
N TRP A 238 4.52 0.11 15.25
CA TRP A 238 5.97 0.22 15.43
C TRP A 238 6.61 0.70 14.15
N THR A 239 7.65 1.51 14.27
CA THR A 239 8.50 1.88 13.14
C THR A 239 9.94 1.43 13.39
N TYR A 240 10.65 1.05 12.31
CA TYR A 240 12.04 0.60 12.37
C TYR A 240 12.89 1.38 11.38
N ASN A 241 13.98 1.95 11.84
CA ASN A 241 14.87 2.83 11.07
C ASN A 241 16.16 2.14 10.59
N GLY A 242 16.19 0.81 10.56
CA GLY A 242 17.40 0.03 10.24
C GLY A 242 18.27 -0.31 11.44
N THR A 243 18.01 0.27 12.62
CA THR A 243 18.80 0.00 13.84
C THR A 243 17.95 -0.19 15.10
N THR A 244 16.82 0.51 15.19
CA THR A 244 15.99 0.55 16.40
C THR A 244 14.52 0.58 16.06
N TRP A 245 13.73 -0.21 16.77
CA TRP A 245 12.28 -0.14 16.75
C TRP A 245 11.78 0.94 17.69
N THR A 246 10.81 1.73 17.23
CA THR A 246 10.16 2.78 18.03
C THR A 246 8.66 2.51 18.10
N LEU A 247 8.13 2.41 19.32
CA LEU A 247 6.69 2.31 19.54
C LEU A 247 6.05 3.66 19.25
N GLN A 248 5.07 3.67 18.36
CA GLN A 248 4.28 4.84 18.04
C GLN A 248 3.02 4.91 18.91
N SER A 249 2.53 6.13 19.13
CA SER A 249 1.32 6.39 19.92
C SER A 249 0.35 7.27 19.13
N PRO A 250 -0.18 6.78 18.00
CA PRO A 250 -1.07 7.55 17.15
C PRO A 250 -2.38 7.88 17.88
N ALA A 251 -2.92 9.09 17.63
CA ALA A 251 -4.20 9.52 18.19
C ALA A 251 -5.38 8.72 17.60
N VAL A 252 -5.23 8.25 16.37
CA VAL A 252 -6.19 7.40 15.66
C VAL A 252 -5.44 6.19 15.11
N GLN A 253 -6.05 5.01 15.20
CA GLN A 253 -5.45 3.78 14.70
C GLN A 253 -6.51 2.78 14.27
N PRO A 254 -6.16 1.81 13.39
CA PRO A 254 -7.04 0.71 13.04
C PRO A 254 -7.44 -0.11 14.27
N LEU A 255 -8.52 -0.88 14.13
CA LEU A 255 -8.83 -1.94 15.09
C LEU A 255 -7.67 -2.95 15.13
N LEU A 256 -7.63 -3.75 16.21
CA LEU A 256 -6.75 -4.90 16.27
C LEU A 256 -7.00 -5.81 15.07
N VAL A 257 -5.98 -6.03 14.23
CA VAL A 257 -6.04 -6.94 13.09
C VAL A 257 -4.79 -7.83 13.04
N TYR A 258 -4.98 -9.06 12.58
CA TYR A 258 -3.93 -9.98 12.15
C TYR A 258 -4.16 -10.37 10.68
N ALA A 259 -3.12 -10.80 10.00
CA ALA A 259 -3.16 -11.18 8.59
C ALA A 259 -3.78 -10.10 7.69
N ALA A 260 -3.68 -8.84 8.11
CA ALA A 260 -3.93 -7.69 7.26
C ALA A 260 -2.77 -7.53 6.28
N SER A 261 -3.05 -6.94 5.13
CA SER A 261 -2.05 -6.68 4.11
C SER A 261 -1.55 -5.24 4.18
N ALA A 262 -0.25 -5.02 3.93
CA ALA A 262 0.32 -3.68 3.89
C ALA A 262 1.25 -3.50 2.69
N ALA A 263 1.26 -2.28 2.12
CA ALA A 263 2.19 -1.87 1.08
C ALA A 263 2.43 -0.35 1.15
N PHE A 264 3.63 0.10 0.86
CA PHE A 264 3.92 1.52 0.73
C PHE A 264 3.45 2.03 -0.62
N ASP A 265 2.71 3.13 -0.64
CA ASP A 265 2.28 3.83 -1.85
C ASP A 265 2.98 5.20 -1.95
N PRO A 266 3.95 5.37 -2.88
CA PRO A 266 4.65 6.64 -3.07
C PRO A 266 3.74 7.77 -3.51
N GLY A 267 2.64 7.48 -4.21
CA GLY A 267 1.66 8.49 -4.64
C GLY A 267 0.85 9.05 -3.47
N LEU A 268 0.56 8.21 -2.47
CA LEU A 268 -0.10 8.58 -1.22
C LEU A 268 0.90 8.99 -0.13
N GLN A 269 2.20 8.78 -0.34
CA GLN A 269 3.29 9.07 0.60
C GLN A 269 3.10 8.40 1.97
N GLY A 270 2.64 7.14 1.97
CA GLY A 270 2.37 6.42 3.21
C GLY A 270 2.16 4.93 3.02
N VAL A 271 2.14 4.21 4.13
CA VAL A 271 1.85 2.77 4.14
C VAL A 271 0.34 2.55 4.17
N VAL A 272 -0.16 1.92 3.12
CA VAL A 272 -1.56 1.46 3.04
C VAL A 272 -1.69 0.15 3.80
N LEU A 273 -2.70 0.06 4.67
CA LEU A 273 -3.13 -1.16 5.35
C LEU A 273 -4.55 -1.50 4.89
N PHE A 274 -4.79 -2.76 4.58
CA PHE A 274 -6.11 -3.25 4.19
C PHE A 274 -6.49 -4.55 4.89
N GLY A 275 -7.75 -4.63 5.35
CA GLY A 275 -8.37 -5.88 5.77
C GLY A 275 -7.85 -6.44 7.09
N GLY A 276 -7.74 -7.76 7.13
CA GLY A 276 -7.31 -8.56 8.29
C GLY A 276 -8.45 -9.03 9.17
N GLY A 277 -8.19 -10.06 9.99
CA GLY A 277 -9.13 -10.63 10.94
C GLY A 277 -9.08 -9.90 12.29
N SER A 278 -10.24 -9.66 12.90
CA SER A 278 -10.37 -9.06 14.23
C SER A 278 -11.50 -9.74 14.99
N GLY A 279 -11.16 -10.49 16.05
CA GLY A 279 -12.17 -11.14 16.91
C GLY A 279 -13.10 -12.11 16.17
N GLY A 280 -12.63 -12.74 15.08
CA GLY A 280 -13.42 -13.66 14.23
C GLY A 280 -14.25 -12.95 13.15
N VAL A 281 -14.03 -11.65 12.95
CA VAL A 281 -14.69 -10.85 11.91
C VAL A 281 -13.62 -10.26 11.00
N ASP A 282 -13.73 -10.53 9.70
CA ASP A 282 -12.83 -9.97 8.70
C ASP A 282 -13.20 -8.51 8.43
N GLN A 283 -12.17 -7.70 8.15
CA GLN A 283 -12.30 -6.28 7.91
C GLN A 283 -12.18 -5.97 6.42
N ASN A 284 -12.79 -4.86 5.98
CA ASN A 284 -12.65 -4.27 4.64
C ASN A 284 -12.23 -2.80 4.69
N THR A 285 -11.67 -2.37 5.81
CA THR A 285 -11.24 -0.98 6.00
C THR A 285 -9.87 -0.76 5.40
N THR A 286 -9.69 0.42 4.79
CA THR A 286 -8.41 0.89 4.26
C THR A 286 -7.87 2.01 5.13
N TRP A 287 -6.61 1.90 5.51
CA TRP A 287 -5.93 2.89 6.35
C TRP A 287 -4.63 3.32 5.70
N LEU A 288 -4.22 4.55 5.93
CA LEU A 288 -2.95 5.11 5.51
C LEU A 288 -2.17 5.55 6.73
N TRP A 289 -0.95 5.06 6.88
CA TRP A 289 -0.01 5.59 7.86
C TRP A 289 0.63 6.85 7.30
N ASP A 290 0.35 7.97 7.93
CA ASP A 290 1.02 9.24 7.68
C ASP A 290 2.27 9.31 8.54
N GLN A 291 3.43 9.17 7.90
CA GLN A 291 4.73 9.19 8.54
C GLN A 291 5.01 10.55 9.23
N VAL A 292 4.63 11.64 8.59
CA VAL A 292 4.88 13.00 9.10
C VAL A 292 4.04 13.30 10.34
N GLY A 293 2.78 12.92 10.29
CA GLY A 293 1.84 13.09 11.41
C GLY A 293 1.95 11.99 12.47
N ALA A 294 2.69 10.90 12.21
CA ALA A 294 2.77 9.69 13.02
C ALA A 294 1.39 9.22 13.48
N THR A 295 0.46 9.12 12.53
CA THR A 295 -0.94 8.75 12.79
C THR A 295 -1.53 7.94 11.64
N TRP A 296 -2.59 7.18 11.92
CA TRP A 296 -3.35 6.50 10.89
C TRP A 296 -4.51 7.36 10.41
N ILE A 297 -4.72 7.39 9.11
CA ILE A 297 -5.84 8.05 8.44
C ILE A 297 -6.74 6.97 7.86
N HIS A 298 -8.00 6.93 8.28
CA HIS A 298 -8.99 6.05 7.66
C HIS A 298 -9.35 6.59 6.27
N LEU A 299 -9.10 5.80 5.23
CA LEU A 299 -9.45 6.16 3.86
C LEU A 299 -10.90 5.74 3.59
N SER A 300 -11.77 6.71 3.37
CA SER A 300 -13.17 6.46 3.00
C SER A 300 -13.25 6.25 1.50
N THR A 301 -13.13 5.02 1.05
CA THR A 301 -13.22 4.62 -0.36
C THR A 301 -14.68 4.42 -0.77
N ALA A 302 -15.03 4.76 -2.01
CA ALA A 302 -16.37 4.54 -2.56
C ALA A 302 -16.59 3.07 -2.93
N GLN A 303 -15.52 2.39 -3.36
CA GLN A 303 -15.45 0.95 -3.56
C GLN A 303 -14.40 0.36 -2.62
N SER A 304 -14.56 -0.90 -2.27
CA SER A 304 -13.62 -1.62 -1.42
C SER A 304 -13.67 -3.10 -1.75
N PRO A 305 -12.52 -3.81 -1.75
CA PRO A 305 -12.56 -5.26 -1.76
C PRO A 305 -13.45 -5.79 -0.63
N PRO A 306 -14.14 -6.92 -0.79
CA PRO A 306 -14.83 -7.59 0.30
C PRO A 306 -13.93 -7.80 1.51
N ALA A 307 -14.52 -7.85 2.71
CA ALA A 307 -13.81 -8.10 3.95
C ALA A 307 -13.02 -9.41 3.88
N ARG A 308 -11.73 -9.37 4.22
CA ARG A 308 -10.83 -10.53 4.07
C ARG A 308 -9.59 -10.44 4.95
N GLU A 309 -9.02 -11.60 5.21
CA GLU A 309 -7.69 -11.79 5.79
C GLU A 309 -6.79 -12.59 4.85
N GLY A 310 -5.47 -12.51 5.03
CA GLY A 310 -4.50 -13.32 4.31
C GLY A 310 -4.41 -13.06 2.80
N ALA A 311 -4.79 -11.87 2.33
CA ALA A 311 -4.56 -11.44 0.96
C ALA A 311 -3.08 -11.10 0.73
N GLY A 312 -2.59 -11.26 -0.50
CA GLY A 312 -1.33 -10.69 -0.94
C GLY A 312 -1.51 -9.21 -1.33
N MET A 313 -0.59 -8.33 -0.93
CA MET A 313 -0.61 -6.93 -1.33
C MET A 313 0.81 -6.41 -1.54
N THR A 314 1.03 -5.67 -2.62
CA THR A 314 2.31 -5.05 -2.94
C THR A 314 2.11 -3.84 -3.83
N TYR A 315 3.10 -2.94 -3.86
CA TYR A 315 3.12 -1.83 -4.81
C TYR A 315 3.77 -2.27 -6.11
N ASP A 316 3.05 -2.11 -7.22
CA ASP A 316 3.56 -2.31 -8.56
C ASP A 316 4.15 -1.00 -9.08
N THR A 317 5.49 -0.96 -9.25
CA THR A 317 6.20 0.25 -9.68
C THR A 317 5.98 0.58 -11.15
N ALA A 318 5.63 -0.41 -11.98
CA ALA A 318 5.34 -0.20 -13.39
C ALA A 318 3.95 0.43 -13.59
N LEU A 319 2.96 -0.04 -12.84
CA LEU A 319 1.61 0.51 -12.83
C LEU A 319 1.48 1.75 -11.93
N GLN A 320 2.40 1.96 -11.00
CA GLN A 320 2.34 2.97 -9.95
C GLN A 320 1.06 2.85 -9.09
N ARG A 321 0.78 1.62 -8.63
CA ARG A 321 -0.42 1.28 -7.87
C ARG A 321 -0.16 0.19 -6.85
N VAL A 322 -0.90 0.23 -5.76
CA VAL A 322 -1.01 -0.92 -4.86
C VAL A 322 -1.94 -1.94 -5.50
N ILE A 323 -1.49 -3.18 -5.57
CA ILE A 323 -2.25 -4.33 -6.07
C ILE A 323 -2.50 -5.30 -4.92
N LEU A 324 -3.75 -5.75 -4.80
CA LEU A 324 -4.19 -6.75 -3.84
C LEU A 324 -4.77 -7.95 -4.59
N PHE A 325 -4.45 -9.16 -4.14
CA PHE A 325 -4.96 -10.41 -4.71
C PHE A 325 -5.36 -11.42 -3.62
N GLY A 326 -6.49 -12.09 -3.82
CA GLY A 326 -6.89 -13.24 -3.03
C GLY A 326 -7.28 -12.89 -1.60
N GLY A 327 -6.97 -13.80 -0.67
CA GLY A 327 -7.43 -13.77 0.71
C GLY A 327 -8.63 -14.67 0.96
N GLN A 328 -9.15 -14.63 2.16
CA GLN A 328 -10.34 -15.40 2.55
C GLN A 328 -11.24 -14.62 3.48
N ASP A 329 -12.49 -15.05 3.57
CA ASP A 329 -13.44 -14.71 4.61
C ASP A 329 -14.07 -15.99 5.22
N ASN A 330 -15.09 -15.84 6.04
CA ASN A 330 -15.79 -16.97 6.62
C ASN A 330 -16.55 -17.83 5.58
N ASN A 331 -16.74 -17.37 4.34
CA ASN A 331 -17.47 -18.03 3.28
C ASN A 331 -16.57 -18.75 2.28
N GLY A 332 -15.28 -18.39 2.22
CA GLY A 332 -14.33 -19.04 1.31
C GLY A 332 -13.16 -18.19 0.92
N TYR A 333 -12.53 -18.56 -0.18
CA TYR A 333 -11.33 -17.95 -0.72
C TYR A 333 -11.66 -17.03 -1.89
N PHE A 334 -10.85 -15.99 -2.07
CA PHE A 334 -10.96 -15.04 -3.18
C PHE A 334 -9.91 -15.31 -4.26
N ASN A 335 -10.26 -14.98 -5.51
CA ASN A 335 -9.33 -14.94 -6.67
C ASN A 335 -9.42 -13.62 -7.44
N ASP A 336 -10.05 -12.63 -6.84
CA ASP A 336 -10.16 -11.29 -7.39
C ASP A 336 -8.84 -10.51 -7.25
N THR A 337 -8.62 -9.60 -8.16
CA THR A 337 -7.47 -8.69 -8.17
C THR A 337 -7.99 -7.27 -8.09
N TRP A 338 -7.44 -6.47 -7.19
CA TRP A 338 -7.83 -5.09 -6.96
C TRP A 338 -6.63 -4.16 -7.09
N GLU A 339 -6.87 -2.96 -7.58
CA GLU A 339 -5.91 -1.87 -7.55
C GLU A 339 -6.42 -0.72 -6.69
N LEU A 340 -5.53 -0.09 -5.90
CA LEU A 340 -5.82 1.17 -5.25
C LEU A 340 -5.36 2.29 -6.17
N ILE A 341 -6.32 3.09 -6.65
CA ILE A 341 -6.05 4.22 -7.52
C ILE A 341 -5.76 5.44 -6.64
N PRO A 342 -4.53 5.98 -6.63
CA PRO A 342 -4.25 7.21 -5.93
C PRO A 342 -5.07 8.34 -6.57
N THR A 343 -5.40 9.37 -5.80
CA THR A 343 -6.07 10.55 -6.32
C THR A 343 -5.28 11.11 -7.49
N SER A 344 -5.87 11.17 -8.68
CA SER A 344 -5.31 12.05 -9.70
C SER A 344 -5.36 13.47 -9.16
N THR A 345 -4.21 14.12 -9.01
CA THR A 345 -4.18 15.57 -8.88
C THR A 345 -4.99 16.10 -10.05
N PRO A 346 -6.09 16.85 -9.86
CA PRO A 346 -6.84 17.35 -11.00
C PRO A 346 -5.85 18.11 -11.88
N THR A 347 -5.65 17.62 -13.11
CA THR A 347 -4.93 18.40 -14.13
C THR A 347 -5.57 19.78 -14.09
N PRO A 348 -4.81 20.87 -13.83
CA PRO A 348 -5.42 22.17 -13.75
C PRO A 348 -6.20 22.36 -15.03
N THR A 349 -7.54 22.43 -14.91
CA THR A 349 -8.40 22.78 -16.02
C THR A 349 -7.79 24.05 -16.59
N PRO A 350 -7.39 24.08 -17.88
CA PRO A 350 -6.78 25.27 -18.44
C PRO A 350 -7.71 26.43 -18.09
N SER A 351 -7.19 27.37 -17.32
CA SER A 351 -7.92 28.58 -16.96
C SER A 351 -8.53 29.11 -18.26
N PRO A 352 -9.85 29.37 -18.34
CA PRO A 352 -10.44 29.85 -19.57
C PRO A 352 -9.58 31.02 -20.03
N THR A 353 -8.95 30.85 -21.19
CA THR A 353 -8.16 31.92 -21.83
C THR A 353 -9.06 33.12 -21.83
N ALA A 354 -8.66 34.18 -21.12
CA ALA A 354 -9.44 35.39 -21.03
C ALA A 354 -9.80 35.77 -22.47
N THR A 355 -11.08 35.65 -22.81
CA THR A 355 -11.58 36.13 -24.09
C THR A 355 -11.23 37.60 -24.12
N VAL A 356 -10.25 37.98 -24.95
CA VAL A 356 -9.88 39.36 -25.14
C VAL A 356 -11.14 40.04 -25.62
N THR A 357 -11.81 40.78 -24.75
CA THR A 357 -12.92 41.64 -25.15
C THR A 357 -12.33 42.55 -26.21
N PRO A 358 -12.85 42.57 -27.45
CA PRO A 358 -12.30 43.42 -28.48
C PRO A 358 -12.34 44.85 -27.95
N THR A 359 -11.15 45.48 -27.87
CA THR A 359 -11.01 46.89 -27.54
C THR A 359 -11.92 47.66 -28.46
N PRO A 360 -12.85 48.51 -27.98
CA PRO A 360 -13.70 49.28 -28.87
C PRO A 360 -12.81 50.09 -29.81
N THR A 361 -12.99 49.87 -31.09
CA THR A 361 -12.31 50.64 -32.15
C THR A 361 -12.61 52.11 -31.88
N PRO A 362 -11.57 52.96 -31.77
CA PRO A 362 -11.82 54.42 -31.54
C PRO A 362 -12.68 54.92 -32.72
N SER A 363 -13.85 55.45 -32.37
CA SER A 363 -14.74 56.15 -33.29
C SER A 363 -13.94 57.32 -33.91
N THR A 364 -13.62 57.21 -35.18
CA THR A 364 -13.00 58.34 -35.94
C THR A 364 -14.04 59.42 -36.07
N THR A 365 -13.93 60.41 -35.22
CA THR A 365 -14.63 61.70 -35.42
C THR A 365 -14.21 62.25 -36.75
N PRO A 366 -15.15 62.57 -37.67
CA PRO A 366 -14.77 63.18 -38.98
C PRO A 366 -14.03 64.46 -38.75
N ALA A 367 -12.85 64.61 -39.33
CA ALA A 367 -12.09 65.87 -39.31
C ALA A 367 -12.92 67.00 -39.90
N PRO A 368 -12.85 68.23 -39.32
CA PRO A 368 -13.60 69.40 -39.84
C PRO A 368 -13.18 69.65 -41.28
N ARG A 369 -14.19 69.83 -42.13
CA ARG A 369 -14.04 70.15 -43.54
C ARG A 369 -13.28 71.46 -43.71
N VAL A 370 -12.04 71.43 -44.25
CA VAL A 370 -11.26 72.59 -44.58
C VAL A 370 -11.88 73.28 -45.81
N THR A 371 -12.39 74.48 -45.65
CA THR A 371 -12.82 75.37 -46.74
C THR A 371 -11.64 75.74 -47.63
N PRO A 372 -11.74 75.62 -48.96
CA PRO A 372 -10.67 75.96 -49.85
C PRO A 372 -10.36 77.45 -49.77
N ARG A 373 -9.07 77.86 -49.64
CA ARG A 373 -8.57 79.20 -49.66
C ARG A 373 -8.75 79.78 -51.06
N PRO A 374 -9.20 81.07 -51.23
CA PRO A 374 -9.35 81.70 -52.54
C PRO A 374 -8.01 81.75 -53.27
N ARG A 375 -8.09 81.50 -54.57
CA ARG A 375 -6.95 81.55 -55.50
C ARG A 375 -6.44 82.95 -55.65
N PRO A 376 -5.12 83.19 -55.58
CA PRO A 376 -4.57 84.57 -55.85
C PRO A 376 -4.74 84.94 -57.32
N THR A 377 -5.10 86.19 -57.55
CA THR A 377 -5.24 86.83 -58.87
C THR A 377 -3.91 86.88 -59.59
N PRO A 378 -3.88 86.64 -60.90
CA PRO A 378 -2.63 86.73 -61.67
C PRO A 378 -2.11 88.20 -61.76
N HIS A 379 -0.83 88.42 -61.43
CA HIS A 379 -0.13 89.67 -61.73
C HIS A 379 0.08 89.82 -63.20
N ALA A 380 -0.20 91.04 -63.70
CA ALA A 380 0.01 91.47 -65.07
C ALA A 380 1.50 91.48 -65.49
N ARG A 381 1.77 91.03 -66.65
CA ARG A 381 3.10 90.96 -67.29
C ARG A 381 3.56 92.37 -67.69
N PRO A 382 4.75 92.74 -67.47
CA PRO A 382 5.27 93.97 -68.04
C PRO A 382 5.66 93.80 -69.49
N THR A 383 5.36 94.86 -70.32
CA THR A 383 5.69 94.98 -71.73
C THR A 383 7.16 95.35 -71.87
N PRO A 384 7.79 94.91 -72.95
CA PRO A 384 9.22 95.22 -73.21
C PRO A 384 9.39 96.59 -73.91
N LEU A 385 10.53 97.25 -73.59
CA LEU A 385 11.24 98.06 -74.51
C LEU A 385 12.56 97.41 -74.84
#